data_97fd406257a2523cc14432f57527beb5
#
_entry.id   97fd406257a2523cc14432f57527beb5
#
_cell.length_a   1.000
_cell.length_b   1.000
_cell.length_c   1.000
_cell.angle_alpha   90.00
_cell.angle_beta   90.00
_cell.angle_gamma   90.00
#
_symmetry.space_group_name_H-M   'P 1'
#
loop_
_entity.id
_entity.type
_entity.pdbx_description
1 polymer ?
#
loop_
_entity_poly.entity_id
_entity_poly.type
_entity_poly.pdbx_seq_one_letter_code
_entity_poly.pdbx_strand_id
1 'polypeptide(L)' 'MRLNEVLLNNKATLKNEGENWYISREVSEFRGQQVETLYLTDEFGVTTPLNINEFTMEEFFGNNWIEYKEVEYNA' A
#
# COMPACT_ATOMS: atom_id res chain seq x y z
N MET A 1 6.72 -10.53 3.72
CA MET A 1 6.60 -9.62 4.88
C MET A 1 5.14 -9.27 5.11
N ARG A 2 4.81 -8.88 6.31
CA ARG A 2 3.47 -8.38 6.60
C ARG A 2 3.33 -6.94 6.11
N LEU A 3 2.11 -6.55 5.81
CA LEU A 3 1.82 -5.21 5.29
C LEU A 3 2.37 -4.08 6.18
N ASN A 4 2.16 -4.18 7.48
CA ASN A 4 2.63 -3.17 8.42
C ASN A 4 4.16 -3.05 8.47
N GLU A 5 4.87 -4.14 8.22
CA GLU A 5 6.34 -4.12 8.18
C GLU A 5 6.87 -3.41 6.94
N VAL A 6 6.25 -3.66 5.79
CA VAL A 6 6.64 -3.02 4.54
C VAL A 6 6.30 -1.54 4.54
N LEU A 7 5.11 -1.19 5.03
CA LEU A 7 4.61 0.19 5.02
C LEU A 7 5.35 1.13 5.98
N LEU A 8 6.17 0.63 6.89
CA LEU A 8 6.98 1.50 7.75
C LEU A 8 7.93 2.39 6.96
N ASN A 9 8.45 1.89 5.84
CA ASN A 9 9.47 2.59 5.07
C ASN A 9 9.13 2.73 3.59
N ASN A 10 8.25 1.90 3.06
CA ASN A 10 8.05 1.77 1.62
C ASN A 10 6.58 1.56 1.25
N LYS A 11 6.30 1.64 -0.04
CA LYS A 11 5.03 1.24 -0.63
C LYS A 11 4.97 -0.28 -0.73
N ALA A 12 3.81 -0.87 -0.52
CA ALA A 12 3.64 -2.31 -0.46
C ALA A 12 2.67 -2.83 -1.52
N THR A 13 2.94 -4.00 -2.07
CA THR A 13 2.03 -4.72 -2.96
C THR A 13 2.07 -6.21 -2.67
N LEU A 14 1.09 -6.97 -3.18
CA LEU A 14 1.06 -8.41 -3.00
C LEU A 14 2.00 -9.11 -3.97
N LYS A 15 2.76 -10.06 -3.43
CA LYS A 15 3.84 -10.75 -4.14
C LYS A 15 3.41 -11.48 -5.41
N ASN A 16 2.24 -12.07 -5.40
CA ASN A 16 1.83 -13.00 -6.46
C ASN A 16 0.96 -12.38 -7.56
N GLU A 17 0.70 -11.09 -7.48
CA GLU A 17 -0.19 -10.46 -8.44
C GLU A 17 0.53 -9.71 -9.56
N GLY A 18 1.84 -9.57 -9.49
CA GLY A 18 2.64 -8.95 -10.55
C GLY A 18 2.18 -7.55 -10.90
N GLU A 19 1.77 -6.79 -9.91
CA GLU A 19 0.84 -5.72 -10.11
C GLU A 19 1.45 -4.33 -10.15
N ASN A 20 0.81 -3.48 -10.89
CA ASN A 20 1.15 -2.07 -11.01
C ASN A 20 0.40 -1.22 -9.98
N TRP A 21 -0.09 -1.82 -8.92
CA TRP A 21 -0.79 -1.12 -7.84
C TRP A 21 -0.01 -1.26 -6.52
N TYR A 22 -0.20 -0.30 -5.64
CA TYR A 22 0.45 -0.35 -4.34
C TYR A 22 -0.38 0.34 -3.26
N ILE A 23 -0.09 -0.02 -2.02
CA ILE A 23 -0.62 0.64 -0.83
C ILE A 23 0.46 1.54 -0.26
N SER A 24 0.09 2.74 0.12
CA SER A 24 0.97 3.70 0.78
C SER A 24 0.37 4.17 2.11
N ARG A 25 1.25 4.58 3.00
CA ARG A 25 0.88 5.11 4.31
C ARG A 25 1.14 6.61 4.32
N GLU A 26 0.15 7.37 4.75
CA GLU A 26 0.29 8.79 4.96
C GLU A 26 0.00 9.14 6.41
N VAL A 27 0.88 9.91 7.03
CA VAL A 27 0.71 10.41 8.38
C VAL A 27 0.40 11.89 8.29
N SER A 28 -0.74 12.27 8.85
CA SER A 28 -1.15 13.67 8.91
C SER A 28 -1.50 14.07 10.34
N GLU A 29 -1.57 15.36 10.59
CA GLU A 29 -1.98 15.89 11.88
C GLU A 29 -3.39 16.45 11.77
N PHE A 30 -4.27 16.00 12.67
CA PHE A 30 -5.63 16.48 12.76
C PHE A 30 -5.98 16.77 14.23
N ARG A 31 -6.31 18.01 14.52
CA ARG A 31 -6.66 18.48 15.86
C ARG A 31 -5.61 18.13 16.93
N GLY A 32 -4.32 18.28 16.59
CA GLY A 32 -3.22 17.98 17.48
C GLY A 32 -2.91 16.49 17.65
N GLN A 33 -3.59 15.62 16.90
CA GLN A 33 -3.35 14.17 16.92
C GLN A 33 -2.80 13.69 15.58
N GLN A 34 -1.88 12.73 15.64
CA GLN A 34 -1.41 12.08 14.44
C GLN A 34 -2.44 11.08 13.94
N VAL A 35 -2.79 11.20 12.66
CA VAL A 35 -3.72 10.31 11.98
C VAL A 35 -2.99 9.60 10.86
N GLU A 36 -3.07 8.28 10.83
CA GLU A 36 -2.52 7.47 9.76
C GLU A 36 -3.64 7.04 8.81
N THR A 37 -3.41 7.24 7.52
CA THR A 37 -4.33 6.80 6.48
C THR A 37 -3.60 5.95 5.48
N LEU A 38 -4.20 4.84 5.09
CA LEU A 38 -3.70 3.99 4.02
C LEU A 38 -4.41 4.35 2.72
N TYR A 39 -3.64 4.43 1.64
CA TYR A 39 -4.14 4.72 0.31
C TYR A 39 -3.77 3.61 -0.65
N LEU A 40 -4.67 3.32 -1.56
CA LEU A 40 -4.42 2.42 -2.68
C LEU A 40 -4.22 3.27 -3.95
N THR A 41 -3.11 3.06 -4.63
CA THR A 41 -2.86 3.64 -5.95
C THR A 41 -2.93 2.55 -6.98
N ASP A 42 -3.83 2.70 -7.96
CA ASP A 42 -4.04 1.72 -9.00
C ASP A 42 -3.02 1.84 -10.15
N GLU A 43 -3.16 0.98 -11.15
CA GLU A 43 -2.27 0.96 -12.32
C GLU A 43 -2.33 2.24 -13.16
N PHE A 44 -3.39 3.01 -13.03
CA PHE A 44 -3.57 4.27 -13.75
C PHE A 44 -3.09 5.48 -12.95
N GLY A 45 -2.53 5.25 -11.78
CA GLY A 45 -2.05 6.32 -10.90
C GLY A 45 -3.14 7.00 -10.08
N VAL A 46 -4.35 6.46 -10.06
CA VAL A 46 -5.44 7.00 -9.25
C VAL A 46 -5.30 6.53 -7.81
N THR A 47 -5.21 7.47 -6.89
CA THR A 47 -5.06 7.20 -5.46
C THR A 47 -6.38 7.42 -4.73
N THR A 48 -6.82 6.40 -4.01
CA THR A 48 -8.04 6.45 -3.21
C THR A 48 -7.77 5.91 -1.81
N PRO A 49 -8.54 6.33 -0.80
CA PRO A 49 -8.43 5.71 0.52
C PRO A 49 -8.64 4.20 0.43
N LEU A 50 -7.81 3.46 1.16
CA LEU A 50 -7.89 2.00 1.14
C LEU A 50 -9.21 1.53 1.73
N ASN A 51 -9.92 0.70 0.97
CA ASN A 51 -11.10 0.00 1.45
C ASN A 51 -10.69 -1.40 1.89
N ILE A 52 -10.77 -1.68 3.19
CA ILE A 52 -10.39 -2.98 3.76
C ILE A 52 -11.19 -4.13 3.16
N ASN A 53 -12.38 -3.87 2.63
CA ASN A 53 -13.21 -4.89 1.99
C ASN A 53 -12.70 -5.36 0.63
N GLU A 54 -11.72 -4.68 0.05
CA GLU A 54 -11.08 -5.09 -1.20
C GLU A 54 -10.14 -6.27 -1.02
N PHE A 55 -9.81 -6.59 0.23
CA PHE A 55 -8.88 -7.67 0.55
C PHE A 55 -9.55 -8.66 1.49
N THR A 56 -9.21 -9.94 1.33
CA THR A 56 -9.57 -10.95 2.32
C THR A 56 -8.73 -10.74 3.58
N MET A 57 -9.20 -11.23 4.71
CA MET A 57 -8.42 -11.16 5.95
C MET A 57 -7.08 -11.87 5.81
N GLU A 58 -7.05 -12.99 5.07
CA GLU A 58 -5.82 -13.73 4.81
C GLU A 58 -4.83 -12.92 3.97
N GLU A 59 -5.30 -12.24 2.94
CA GLU A 59 -4.46 -11.35 2.15
C GLU A 59 -3.96 -10.17 2.97
N PHE A 60 -4.84 -9.54 3.74
CA PHE A 60 -4.52 -8.34 4.49
C PHE A 60 -3.52 -8.60 5.63
N PHE A 61 -3.69 -9.70 6.37
CA PHE A 61 -2.84 -10.03 7.51
C PHE A 61 -1.74 -11.04 7.20
N GLY A 62 -1.65 -11.53 5.97
CA GLY A 62 -0.66 -12.51 5.56
C GLY A 62 0.75 -11.93 5.39
N ASN A 63 1.69 -12.84 5.10
CA ASN A 63 3.11 -12.50 4.92
C ASN A 63 3.50 -12.25 3.46
N ASN A 64 2.53 -12.15 2.56
CA ASN A 64 2.78 -12.07 1.12
C ASN A 64 2.99 -10.65 0.60
N TRP A 65 3.17 -9.69 1.47
CA TRP A 65 3.44 -8.31 1.09
C TRP A 65 4.91 -8.12 0.77
N ILE A 66 5.18 -7.38 -0.28
CA ILE A 66 6.53 -7.01 -0.70
C ILE A 66 6.60 -5.52 -0.96
N GLU A 67 7.81 -5.00 -0.95
CA GLU A 67 8.06 -3.62 -1.35
C GLU A 67 7.71 -3.42 -2.81
N TYR A 68 6.91 -2.40 -3.09
CA TYR A 68 6.58 -2.01 -4.46
C TYR A 68 7.75 -1.26 -5.07
N LYS A 69 8.15 -1.69 -6.27
CA LYS A 69 9.20 -1.03 -7.05
C LYS A 69 8.59 -0.44 -8.31
N GLU A 70 8.73 0.87 -8.46
CA GLU A 70 8.34 1.53 -9.70
C GLU A 70 9.30 1.13 -10.81
N VAL A 71 8.72 0.73 -11.95
CA VAL A 71 9.51 0.48 -13.14
C VAL A 71 9.77 1.84 -13.80
N GLU A 72 11.01 2.30 -13.76
CA GLU A 72 11.40 3.49 -14.49
C GLU A 72 11.51 3.14 -15.97
N TYR A 73 10.65 3.74 -16.78
CA TYR A 73 10.82 3.69 -18.22
C TYR A 73 11.87 4.72 -18.61
N ASN A 74 13.04 4.23 -18.94
CA ASN A 74 14.01 5.06 -19.64
C ASN A 74 13.56 5.21 -21.07
N ALA A 75 12.99 6.36 -21.35
CA ALA A 75 12.67 6.71 -22.73
C ALA A 75 13.95 6.95 -23.52
#